data_4c8ac36c45906b48ff632bac6a3c853a
#
_entry.id   4c8ac36c45906b48ff632bac6a3c853a
#
_cell.length_a   1.000
_cell.length_b   1.000
_cell.length_c   1.000
_cell.angle_alpha   90.00
_cell.angle_beta   90.00
_cell.angle_gamma   90.00
#
_symmetry.space_group_name_H-M   'P 1'
#
loop_
_entity.id
_entity.type
_entity.pdbx_description
1 polymer ?
#
loop_
_entity_poly.entity_id
_entity_poly.type
_entity_poly.pdbx_seq_one_letter_code
_entity_poly.pdbx_strand_id
1 'polypeptide(L)'
;MTETNRKKLLEVKNLKVSFGEHRHKTVVVNDVSFNIYKGETFGLVGESGSGKTTIGRAIIRINPTMSGDIIFDGKKINGTISKELDREVTRKIQMIFQDPMASLNERAKVDYIVSEGLYNTKRKYSREEKKRMVEKALQDVGLLPEFSSRFPHEFSGGQRQRIGIARALIMQPEFIIADEPISALDVSIRAQVLNLLSDLQKERDLTYLFIAHDLSVMRFIADRIAVIHKGVLVELGETEKLYSHPLHPYTQALLSAIPMPDPIAEKKKVLKVYDPSMHDYSVHKPSWAEAEENHFVLCNGPELEKYKKLLKK
;
A
#
# COMPACT_ATOMS: atom_id res chain seq x y z
N MET A 1 -13.83 -19.10 -3.09
CA MET A 1 -14.81 -18.48 -2.16
C MET A 1 -15.24 -17.19 -2.79
N THR A 2 -16.52 -17.01 -3.06
CA THR A 2 -17.06 -15.75 -3.62
C THR A 2 -16.81 -14.62 -2.62
N GLU A 3 -16.47 -13.40 -3.10
CA GLU A 3 -16.14 -12.22 -2.27
C GLU A 3 -17.22 -11.87 -1.22
N THR A 4 -18.44 -12.32 -1.43
CA THR A 4 -19.61 -12.10 -0.54
C THR A 4 -19.38 -12.61 0.90
N ASN A 5 -18.36 -13.44 1.15
CA ASN A 5 -18.11 -14.06 2.46
C ASN A 5 -16.77 -13.66 3.09
N ARG A 6 -15.96 -12.76 2.46
CA ARG A 6 -14.69 -12.30 3.01
C ARG A 6 -14.93 -11.16 4.00
N LYS A 7 -14.30 -11.23 5.18
CA LYS A 7 -14.37 -10.16 6.18
C LYS A 7 -13.57 -8.95 5.69
N LYS A 8 -14.23 -7.80 5.54
CA LYS A 8 -13.56 -6.52 5.31
C LYS A 8 -12.80 -6.11 6.56
N LEU A 9 -11.50 -5.91 6.45
CA LEU A 9 -10.67 -5.41 7.55
C LEU A 9 -10.55 -3.89 7.50
N LEU A 10 -10.38 -3.31 6.29
CA LEU A 10 -10.34 -1.87 6.07
C LEU A 10 -11.39 -1.47 5.04
N GLU A 11 -12.14 -0.39 5.33
CA GLU A 11 -13.00 0.29 4.36
C GLU A 11 -12.63 1.77 4.32
N VAL A 12 -12.39 2.28 3.13
CA VAL A 12 -12.19 3.70 2.85
C VAL A 12 -13.38 4.16 2.02
N LYS A 13 -14.09 5.19 2.49
CA LYS A 13 -15.33 5.68 1.85
C LYS A 13 -15.24 7.16 1.58
N ASN A 14 -15.32 7.55 0.30
CA ASN A 14 -15.34 8.94 -0.19
C ASN A 14 -14.23 9.82 0.43
N LEU A 15 -13.04 9.24 0.58
CA LEU A 15 -11.92 9.89 1.25
C LEU A 15 -11.44 11.10 0.44
N LYS A 16 -11.35 12.25 1.13
CA LYS A 16 -10.68 13.44 0.62
C LYS A 16 -9.60 13.90 1.58
N VAL A 17 -8.44 14.21 1.04
CA VAL A 17 -7.30 14.76 1.79
C VAL A 17 -6.78 15.97 1.06
N SER A 18 -6.58 17.07 1.79
CA SER A 18 -6.04 18.32 1.27
C SER A 18 -4.92 18.85 2.15
N PHE A 19 -4.00 19.59 1.56
CA PHE A 19 -2.93 20.31 2.23
C PHE A 19 -3.00 21.80 1.93
N GLY A 20 -2.40 22.61 2.78
CA GLY A 20 -2.35 24.06 2.66
C GLY A 20 -3.30 24.79 3.62
N GLU A 21 -3.14 26.10 3.72
CA GLU A 21 -3.92 26.98 4.61
C GLU A 21 -5.23 27.44 3.96
N HIS A 22 -6.12 28.01 4.78
CA HIS A 22 -7.53 28.31 4.47
C HIS A 22 -7.85 28.85 3.07
N ARG A 23 -6.95 29.59 2.42
CA ARG A 23 -7.17 30.21 1.10
C ARG A 23 -6.54 29.46 -0.09
N HIS A 24 -5.64 28.50 0.18
CA HIS A 24 -4.90 27.74 -0.87
C HIS A 24 -4.83 26.25 -0.52
N LYS A 25 -6.01 25.62 -0.40
CA LYS A 25 -6.08 24.17 -0.18
C LYS A 25 -5.92 23.42 -1.50
N THR A 26 -4.90 22.60 -1.61
CA THR A 26 -4.73 21.64 -2.71
C THR A 26 -5.29 20.29 -2.29
N VAL A 27 -6.31 19.80 -3.00
CA VAL A 27 -6.87 18.46 -2.80
C VAL A 27 -5.94 17.46 -3.49
N VAL A 28 -5.32 16.58 -2.70
CA VAL A 28 -4.37 15.55 -3.18
C VAL A 28 -5.06 14.20 -3.34
N VAL A 29 -6.06 13.89 -2.50
CA VAL A 29 -6.90 12.70 -2.63
C VAL A 29 -8.33 13.19 -2.75
N ASN A 30 -9.04 12.74 -3.78
CA ASN A 30 -10.37 13.23 -4.08
C ASN A 30 -11.35 12.08 -4.34
N ASP A 31 -12.25 11.87 -3.40
CA ASP A 31 -13.36 10.93 -3.48
C ASP A 31 -12.94 9.46 -3.70
N VAL A 32 -11.93 9.01 -2.95
CA VAL A 32 -11.37 7.67 -3.04
C VAL A 32 -12.17 6.71 -2.15
N SER A 33 -12.64 5.60 -2.74
CA SER A 33 -13.36 4.53 -2.05
C SER A 33 -12.83 3.15 -2.45
N PHE A 34 -12.45 2.35 -1.47
CA PHE A 34 -12.05 0.94 -1.64
C PHE A 34 -12.16 0.18 -0.32
N ASN A 35 -12.08 -1.14 -0.39
CA ASN A 35 -12.03 -2.00 0.77
C ASN A 35 -10.88 -3.01 0.65
N ILE A 36 -10.34 -3.43 1.80
CA ILE A 36 -9.32 -4.47 1.90
C ILE A 36 -9.86 -5.58 2.79
N TYR A 37 -9.77 -6.82 2.31
CA TYR A 37 -10.22 -7.99 3.06
C TYR A 37 -9.12 -8.50 3.99
N LYS A 38 -9.52 -9.18 5.07
CA LYS A 38 -8.57 -9.82 5.99
C LYS A 38 -7.74 -10.87 5.26
N GLY A 39 -6.41 -10.86 5.49
CA GLY A 39 -5.45 -11.77 4.85
C GLY A 39 -5.12 -11.42 3.40
N GLU A 40 -5.64 -10.31 2.85
CA GLU A 40 -5.39 -9.86 1.48
C GLU A 40 -4.14 -8.99 1.38
N THR A 41 -3.41 -9.11 0.30
CA THR A 41 -2.47 -8.09 -0.16
C THR A 41 -3.12 -7.22 -1.22
N PHE A 42 -3.51 -6.00 -0.84
CA PHE A 42 -4.13 -5.02 -1.73
C PHE A 42 -3.08 -4.05 -2.26
N GLY A 43 -2.90 -4.01 -3.57
CA GLY A 43 -1.99 -3.11 -4.27
C GLY A 43 -2.60 -1.73 -4.53
N LEU A 44 -1.86 -0.65 -4.28
CA LEU A 44 -2.22 0.70 -4.68
C LEU A 44 -1.12 1.27 -5.57
N VAL A 45 -1.42 1.49 -6.85
CA VAL A 45 -0.42 1.85 -7.88
C VAL A 45 -0.79 3.15 -8.58
N GLY A 46 0.23 3.90 -8.97
CA GLY A 46 0.11 5.14 -9.75
C GLY A 46 1.43 5.90 -9.75
N GLU A 47 1.54 6.94 -10.57
CA GLU A 47 2.73 7.78 -10.67
C GLU A 47 3.10 8.45 -9.34
N SER A 48 4.35 8.93 -9.24
CA SER A 48 4.78 9.75 -8.09
C SER A 48 3.87 10.99 -7.96
N GLY A 49 3.49 11.32 -6.72
CA GLY A 49 2.57 12.43 -6.46
C GLY A 49 1.09 12.14 -6.71
N SER A 50 0.68 10.92 -7.10
CA SER A 50 -0.73 10.58 -7.32
C SER A 50 -1.57 10.46 -6.04
N GLY A 51 -0.98 10.57 -4.84
CA GLY A 51 -1.70 10.53 -3.56
C GLY A 51 -1.60 9.22 -2.78
N LYS A 52 -0.88 8.21 -3.25
CA LYS A 52 -0.74 6.87 -2.60
C LYS A 52 -0.26 6.95 -1.15
N THR A 53 0.91 7.52 -0.93
CA THR A 53 1.49 7.73 0.41
C THR A 53 0.57 8.58 1.29
N THR A 54 -0.13 9.56 0.70
CA THR A 54 -1.10 10.40 1.41
C THR A 54 -2.26 9.56 1.96
N ILE A 55 -2.78 8.61 1.18
CA ILE A 55 -3.81 7.65 1.62
C ILE A 55 -3.27 6.79 2.77
N GLY A 56 -2.09 6.18 2.61
CA GLY A 56 -1.46 5.37 3.66
C GLY A 56 -1.30 6.16 4.97
N ARG A 57 -0.79 7.39 4.88
CA ARG A 57 -0.62 8.28 6.05
C ARG A 57 -1.94 8.75 6.65
N ALA A 58 -3.01 8.86 5.87
CA ALA A 58 -4.35 9.16 6.40
C ALA A 58 -4.91 7.97 7.18
N ILE A 59 -4.69 6.74 6.72
CA ILE A 59 -5.12 5.52 7.41
C ILE A 59 -4.46 5.40 8.79
N ILE A 60 -3.15 5.64 8.90
CA ILE A 60 -2.44 5.65 10.19
C ILE A 60 -2.59 6.99 10.95
N ARG A 61 -3.47 7.89 10.50
CA ARG A 61 -3.83 9.15 11.18
C ARG A 61 -2.71 10.19 11.28
N ILE A 62 -1.66 10.09 10.46
CA ILE A 62 -0.62 11.15 10.36
C ILE A 62 -1.19 12.33 9.58
N ASN A 63 -1.89 12.09 8.48
CA ASN A 63 -2.54 13.13 7.70
C ASN A 63 -4.00 13.28 8.11
N PRO A 64 -4.48 14.48 8.43
CA PRO A 64 -5.89 14.70 8.69
C PRO A 64 -6.70 14.52 7.41
N THR A 65 -7.92 13.99 7.54
CA THR A 65 -8.86 13.85 6.43
C THR A 65 -9.75 15.09 6.31
N MET A 66 -10.00 15.56 5.10
CA MET A 66 -10.93 16.66 4.84
C MET A 66 -12.38 16.17 4.95
N SER A 67 -12.68 15.00 4.38
CA SER A 67 -13.98 14.33 4.43
C SER A 67 -13.83 12.83 4.15
N GLY A 68 -14.91 12.09 4.29
CA GLY A 68 -14.97 10.66 4.10
C GLY A 68 -14.65 9.88 5.37
N ASP A 69 -14.77 8.56 5.29
CA ASP A 69 -14.62 7.67 6.43
C ASP A 69 -13.52 6.63 6.16
N ILE A 70 -12.72 6.38 7.20
CA ILE A 70 -11.80 5.25 7.26
C ILE A 70 -12.27 4.36 8.40
N ILE A 71 -12.64 3.12 8.06
CA ILE A 71 -13.22 2.14 8.99
C ILE A 71 -12.28 0.94 9.04
N PHE A 72 -11.79 0.61 10.23
CA PHE A 72 -10.93 -0.53 10.49
C PHE A 72 -11.64 -1.49 11.45
N ASP A 73 -11.78 -2.75 11.04
CA ASP A 73 -12.49 -3.81 11.78
C ASP A 73 -13.86 -3.32 12.30
N GLY A 74 -14.64 -2.65 11.42
CA GLY A 74 -15.96 -2.10 11.70
C GLY A 74 -15.99 -0.81 12.53
N LYS A 75 -14.83 -0.27 12.94
CA LYS A 75 -14.74 0.96 13.74
C LYS A 75 -14.21 2.11 12.89
N LYS A 76 -14.88 3.27 12.93
CA LYS A 76 -14.36 4.49 12.29
C LYS A 76 -13.13 4.97 13.05
N ILE A 77 -12.02 5.14 12.32
CA ILE A 77 -10.71 5.45 12.91
C ILE A 77 -10.17 6.85 12.55
N ASN A 78 -10.79 7.57 11.62
CA ASN A 78 -10.40 8.95 11.29
C ASN A 78 -11.23 9.99 12.07
N GLY A 79 -10.74 11.24 12.12
CA GLY A 79 -11.34 12.30 12.93
C GLY A 79 -11.03 12.14 14.43
N THR A 80 -11.94 12.59 15.30
CA THR A 80 -11.79 12.45 16.75
C THR A 80 -12.24 11.06 17.20
N ILE A 81 -11.34 10.33 17.85
CA ILE A 81 -11.60 9.00 18.40
C ILE A 81 -11.18 8.92 19.87
N SER A 82 -11.64 7.89 20.59
CA SER A 82 -11.24 7.68 21.99
C SER A 82 -9.76 7.29 22.10
N LYS A 83 -9.15 7.59 23.24
CA LYS A 83 -7.74 7.18 23.52
C LYS A 83 -7.55 5.67 23.47
N GLU A 84 -8.58 4.90 23.81
CA GLU A 84 -8.56 3.42 23.74
C GLU A 84 -8.49 2.95 22.32
N LEU A 85 -9.34 3.48 21.44
CA LEU A 85 -9.36 3.15 20.02
C LEU A 85 -8.06 3.61 19.34
N ASP A 86 -7.55 4.79 19.67
CA ASP A 86 -6.30 5.30 19.14
C ASP A 86 -5.11 4.36 19.44
N ARG A 87 -5.02 3.86 20.67
CA ARG A 87 -4.00 2.86 21.07
C ARG A 87 -4.20 1.51 20.36
N GLU A 88 -5.46 1.08 20.21
CA GLU A 88 -5.77 -0.15 19.47
C GLU A 88 -5.31 -0.04 18.02
N VAL A 89 -5.66 1.06 17.34
CA VAL A 89 -5.27 1.34 15.95
C VAL A 89 -3.75 1.42 15.81
N THR A 90 -3.08 2.19 16.69
CA THR A 90 -1.62 2.32 16.67
C THR A 90 -0.90 0.97 16.85
N ARG A 91 -1.47 0.01 17.58
CA ARG A 91 -0.90 -1.32 17.73
C ARG A 91 -1.19 -2.22 16.53
N LYS A 92 -2.45 -2.20 16.03
CA LYS A 92 -2.92 -3.12 15.00
C LYS A 92 -2.54 -2.72 13.57
N ILE A 93 -2.33 -1.43 13.34
CA ILE A 93 -1.93 -0.89 12.03
C ILE A 93 -0.51 -0.37 12.13
N GLN A 94 0.39 -0.92 11.31
CA GLN A 94 1.78 -0.49 11.26
C GLN A 94 2.15 -0.04 9.84
N MET A 95 3.22 0.74 9.71
CA MET A 95 3.69 1.22 8.42
C MET A 95 5.17 0.91 8.23
N ILE A 96 5.51 0.35 7.08
CA ILE A 96 6.87 0.23 6.56
C ILE A 96 7.07 1.40 5.61
N PHE A 97 8.04 2.27 5.93
CA PHE A 97 8.29 3.50 5.18
C PHE A 97 9.17 3.27 3.97
N GLN A 98 9.02 4.14 2.98
CA GLN A 98 9.73 4.13 1.70
C GLN A 98 11.25 4.22 1.85
N ASP A 99 11.72 5.11 2.71
CA ASP A 99 13.16 5.34 2.95
C ASP A 99 13.57 4.79 4.31
N PRO A 100 14.27 3.64 4.34
CA PRO A 100 14.77 3.08 5.59
C PRO A 100 15.82 3.96 6.26
N MET A 101 16.56 4.78 5.50
CA MET A 101 17.56 5.69 6.03
C MET A 101 16.91 6.83 6.81
N ALA A 102 15.90 7.49 6.23
CA ALA A 102 15.19 8.58 6.89
C ALA A 102 14.28 8.09 8.03
N SER A 103 13.88 6.82 8.03
CA SER A 103 12.93 6.27 9.00
C SER A 103 13.57 5.66 10.26
N LEU A 104 14.87 5.42 10.27
CA LEU A 104 15.61 4.88 11.40
C LEU A 104 16.44 5.97 12.08
N ASN A 105 16.44 6.01 13.41
CA ASN A 105 17.29 6.93 14.15
C ASN A 105 18.73 6.42 14.15
N GLU A 106 19.61 7.05 13.37
CA GLU A 106 21.03 6.69 13.23
C GLU A 106 21.84 6.75 14.53
N ARG A 107 21.32 7.42 15.57
CA ARG A 107 21.96 7.55 16.89
C ARG A 107 21.47 6.51 17.90
N ALA A 108 20.47 5.71 17.54
CA ALA A 108 19.91 4.67 18.38
C ALA A 108 20.37 3.28 17.94
N LYS A 109 20.52 2.36 18.88
CA LYS A 109 20.80 0.96 18.57
C LYS A 109 19.55 0.28 18.01
N VAL A 110 19.77 -0.80 17.26
CA VAL A 110 18.70 -1.58 16.62
C VAL A 110 17.70 -2.13 17.66
N ASP A 111 18.16 -2.55 18.84
CA ASP A 111 17.28 -3.01 19.91
C ASP A 111 16.26 -1.94 20.34
N TYR A 112 16.73 -0.69 20.49
CA TYR A 112 15.85 0.43 20.81
C TYR A 112 14.89 0.74 19.66
N ILE A 113 15.40 0.83 18.43
CA ILE A 113 14.60 1.16 17.23
C ILE A 113 13.47 0.14 17.05
N VAL A 114 13.78 -1.16 17.13
CA VAL A 114 12.80 -2.22 16.95
C VAL A 114 11.78 -2.22 18.11
N SER A 115 12.24 -1.99 19.37
CA SER A 115 11.36 -2.04 20.54
C SER A 115 10.62 -0.74 20.82
N GLU A 116 10.85 0.36 20.07
CA GLU A 116 10.29 1.68 20.34
C GLU A 116 8.78 1.68 20.52
N GLY A 117 8.06 0.96 19.66
CA GLY A 117 6.60 0.86 19.73
C GLY A 117 6.09 0.26 21.04
N LEU A 118 6.86 -0.63 21.67
CA LEU A 118 6.46 -1.28 22.93
C LEU A 118 6.39 -0.32 24.12
N TYR A 119 7.13 0.79 24.09
CA TYR A 119 7.12 1.78 25.18
C TYR A 119 5.79 2.55 25.28
N ASN A 120 5.03 2.62 24.17
CA ASN A 120 3.75 3.31 24.12
C ASN A 120 2.55 2.38 24.39
N THR A 121 2.80 1.10 24.72
CA THR A 121 1.73 0.15 25.04
C THR A 121 1.32 0.27 26.53
N LYS A 122 0.08 -0.15 26.86
CA LYS A 122 -0.35 -0.26 28.27
C LYS A 122 0.41 -1.34 29.04
N ARG A 123 0.85 -2.39 28.34
CA ARG A 123 1.62 -3.50 28.92
C ARG A 123 3.05 -3.04 29.20
N LYS A 124 3.49 -3.21 30.43
CA LYS A 124 4.90 -3.03 30.79
C LYS A 124 5.62 -4.35 30.53
N TYR A 125 6.62 -4.29 29.68
CA TYR A 125 7.50 -5.43 29.38
C TYR A 125 8.78 -5.33 30.22
N SER A 126 9.25 -6.46 30.77
CA SER A 126 10.56 -6.51 31.39
C SER A 126 11.67 -6.30 30.37
N ARG A 127 12.90 -6.05 30.82
CA ARG A 127 14.06 -5.93 29.94
C ARG A 127 14.32 -7.22 29.16
N GLU A 128 14.19 -8.35 29.83
CA GLU A 128 14.38 -9.68 29.25
C GLU A 128 13.27 -10.03 28.23
N GLU A 129 12.02 -9.65 28.51
CA GLU A 129 10.92 -9.82 27.55
C GLU A 129 11.18 -9.01 26.29
N LYS A 130 11.50 -7.71 26.42
CA LYS A 130 11.80 -6.84 25.27
C LYS A 130 12.97 -7.41 24.45
N LYS A 131 14.04 -7.83 25.11
CA LYS A 131 15.21 -8.44 24.43
C LYS A 131 14.78 -9.65 23.60
N ARG A 132 14.04 -10.59 24.17
CA ARG A 132 13.54 -11.79 23.45
C ARG A 132 12.63 -11.40 22.28
N MET A 133 11.75 -10.41 22.46
CA MET A 133 10.88 -9.93 21.38
C MET A 133 11.67 -9.30 20.21
N VAL A 134 12.72 -8.52 20.53
CA VAL A 134 13.60 -7.92 19.52
C VAL A 134 14.37 -9.00 18.78
N GLU A 135 14.99 -9.93 19.50
CA GLU A 135 15.74 -11.05 18.90
C GLU A 135 14.85 -11.87 17.96
N LYS A 136 13.62 -12.18 18.39
CA LYS A 136 12.64 -12.87 17.55
C LYS A 136 12.25 -12.06 16.33
N ALA A 137 11.98 -10.76 16.48
CA ALA A 137 11.62 -9.88 15.36
C ALA A 137 12.77 -9.77 14.32
N LEU A 138 14.03 -9.74 14.77
CA LEU A 138 15.18 -9.77 13.87
C LEU A 138 15.31 -11.11 13.14
N GLN A 139 15.14 -12.25 13.83
CA GLN A 139 15.14 -13.58 13.22
C GLN A 139 14.03 -13.71 12.17
N ASP A 140 12.82 -13.21 12.45
CA ASP A 140 11.68 -13.25 11.54
C ASP A 140 11.95 -12.54 10.20
N VAL A 141 12.88 -11.58 10.19
CA VAL A 141 13.28 -10.86 8.97
C VAL A 141 14.65 -11.35 8.43
N GLY A 142 15.17 -12.49 8.93
CA GLY A 142 16.42 -13.08 8.49
C GLY A 142 17.67 -12.29 8.92
N LEU A 143 17.61 -11.59 10.05
CA LEU A 143 18.77 -10.94 10.67
C LEU A 143 19.20 -11.69 11.93
N LEU A 144 20.50 -11.63 12.22
CA LEU A 144 21.07 -12.27 13.41
C LEU A 144 20.67 -11.50 14.67
N PRO A 145 20.33 -12.17 15.79
CA PRO A 145 19.98 -11.53 17.07
C PRO A 145 21.08 -10.60 17.60
N GLU A 146 22.34 -10.92 17.36
CA GLU A 146 23.52 -10.14 17.78
C GLU A 146 23.54 -8.74 17.15
N PHE A 147 22.83 -8.54 16.05
CA PHE A 147 22.71 -7.25 15.37
C PHE A 147 21.91 -6.22 16.18
N SER A 148 21.19 -6.67 17.21
CA SER A 148 20.43 -5.80 18.13
C SER A 148 21.28 -4.73 18.81
N SER A 149 22.58 -4.98 19.04
CA SER A 149 23.51 -4.07 19.71
C SER A 149 24.15 -3.04 18.77
N ARG A 150 24.00 -3.18 17.46
CA ARG A 150 24.60 -2.31 16.42
C ARG A 150 23.76 -1.07 16.11
N PHE A 151 24.35 -0.16 15.36
CA PHE A 151 23.70 1.04 14.86
C PHE A 151 23.31 0.91 13.38
N PRO A 152 22.28 1.65 12.90
CA PRO A 152 21.81 1.55 11.52
C PRO A 152 22.90 1.77 10.46
N HIS A 153 23.85 2.67 10.68
CA HIS A 153 24.92 2.95 9.73
C HIS A 153 25.90 1.78 9.48
N GLU A 154 25.84 0.73 10.32
CA GLU A 154 26.65 -0.49 10.16
C GLU A 154 26.00 -1.51 9.21
N PHE A 155 24.82 -1.22 8.64
CA PHE A 155 24.02 -2.11 7.82
C PHE A 155 23.87 -1.65 6.38
N SER A 156 23.74 -2.62 5.46
CA SER A 156 23.35 -2.35 4.07
C SER A 156 21.92 -1.82 3.97
N GLY A 157 21.57 -1.22 2.84
CA GLY A 157 20.21 -0.72 2.58
C GLY A 157 19.13 -1.79 2.78
N GLY A 158 19.35 -3.00 2.26
CA GLY A 158 18.43 -4.13 2.43
C GLY A 158 18.31 -4.61 3.88
N GLN A 159 19.41 -4.59 4.65
CA GLN A 159 19.37 -4.93 6.07
C GLN A 159 18.64 -3.86 6.88
N ARG A 160 18.82 -2.57 6.57
CA ARG A 160 18.06 -1.47 7.19
C ARG A 160 16.56 -1.58 6.90
N GLN A 161 16.20 -1.97 5.67
CA GLN A 161 14.80 -2.23 5.33
C GLN A 161 14.23 -3.37 6.18
N ARG A 162 14.98 -4.46 6.38
CA ARG A 162 14.58 -5.58 7.26
C ARG A 162 14.44 -5.13 8.72
N ILE A 163 15.28 -4.22 9.22
CA ILE A 163 15.13 -3.61 10.56
C ILE A 163 13.81 -2.81 10.62
N GLY A 164 13.47 -2.04 9.59
CA GLY A 164 12.19 -1.33 9.50
C GLY A 164 10.98 -2.27 9.50
N ILE A 165 11.08 -3.42 8.82
CA ILE A 165 10.06 -4.47 8.85
C ILE A 165 9.96 -5.08 10.26
N ALA A 166 11.08 -5.42 10.90
CA ALA A 166 11.10 -5.95 12.27
C ALA A 166 10.45 -5.00 13.27
N ARG A 167 10.69 -3.67 13.13
CA ARG A 167 10.05 -2.61 13.94
C ARG A 167 8.52 -2.63 13.80
N ALA A 168 8.00 -2.86 12.60
CA ALA A 168 6.58 -2.98 12.38
C ALA A 168 6.02 -4.28 12.98
N LEU A 169 6.71 -5.40 12.80
CA LEU A 169 6.26 -6.73 13.22
C LEU A 169 6.23 -6.95 14.73
N ILE A 170 7.10 -6.28 15.51
CA ILE A 170 7.18 -6.45 16.97
C ILE A 170 5.87 -6.08 17.67
N MET A 171 5.08 -5.19 17.05
CA MET A 171 3.78 -4.78 17.55
C MET A 171 2.69 -5.83 17.33
N GLN A 172 2.97 -6.91 16.60
CA GLN A 172 2.02 -7.95 16.19
C GLN A 172 0.79 -7.34 15.51
N PRO A 173 0.99 -6.60 14.40
CA PRO A 173 -0.10 -5.94 13.69
C PRO A 173 -1.03 -6.94 13.00
N GLU A 174 -2.26 -6.50 12.72
CA GLU A 174 -3.20 -7.20 11.84
C GLU A 174 -3.13 -6.63 10.41
N PHE A 175 -2.70 -5.37 10.28
CA PHE A 175 -2.63 -4.65 9.02
C PHE A 175 -1.32 -3.87 8.89
N ILE A 176 -0.65 -4.02 7.75
CA ILE A 176 0.59 -3.32 7.44
C ILE A 176 0.44 -2.51 6.16
N ILE A 177 0.78 -1.24 6.21
CA ILE A 177 0.93 -0.38 5.05
C ILE A 177 2.40 -0.41 4.64
N ALA A 178 2.71 -1.02 3.51
CA ALA A 178 4.05 -1.06 2.93
C ALA A 178 4.16 0.04 1.85
N ASP A 179 4.71 1.19 2.25
CA ASP A 179 4.84 2.36 1.37
C ASP A 179 6.16 2.29 0.60
N GLU A 180 6.10 1.86 -0.66
CA GLU A 180 7.23 1.67 -1.56
C GLU A 180 8.43 0.93 -0.91
N PRO A 181 8.22 -0.23 -0.27
CA PRO A 181 9.20 -0.85 0.64
C PRO A 181 10.47 -1.37 -0.06
N ILE A 182 10.51 -1.31 -1.38
CA ILE A 182 11.61 -1.84 -2.20
C ILE A 182 12.19 -0.83 -3.19
N SER A 183 11.64 0.40 -3.25
CA SER A 183 12.01 1.40 -4.28
C SER A 183 13.49 1.79 -4.23
N ALA A 184 14.06 1.89 -3.02
CA ALA A 184 15.45 2.28 -2.79
C ALA A 184 16.46 1.12 -2.80
N LEU A 185 16.03 -0.10 -3.19
CA LEU A 185 16.86 -1.32 -3.11
C LEU A 185 17.31 -1.80 -4.50
N ASP A 186 18.46 -2.46 -4.55
CA ASP A 186 18.96 -3.15 -5.73
C ASP A 186 18.05 -4.31 -6.13
N VAL A 187 18.03 -4.67 -7.41
CA VAL A 187 17.10 -5.67 -8.00
C VAL A 187 17.11 -7.00 -7.25
N SER A 188 18.30 -7.53 -6.90
CA SER A 188 18.44 -8.80 -6.17
C SER A 188 17.87 -8.74 -4.75
N ILE A 189 18.03 -7.61 -4.09
CA ILE A 189 17.54 -7.38 -2.73
C ILE A 189 16.03 -7.13 -2.74
N ARG A 190 15.49 -6.49 -3.79
CA ARG A 190 14.02 -6.32 -3.96
C ARG A 190 13.29 -7.64 -3.91
N ALA A 191 13.76 -8.65 -4.68
CA ALA A 191 13.15 -9.96 -4.70
C ALA A 191 13.17 -10.64 -3.32
N GLN A 192 14.27 -10.52 -2.57
CA GLN A 192 14.39 -11.09 -1.23
C GLN A 192 13.40 -10.43 -0.23
N VAL A 193 13.22 -9.10 -0.31
CA VAL A 193 12.29 -8.38 0.57
C VAL A 193 10.84 -8.68 0.20
N LEU A 194 10.51 -8.82 -1.09
CA LEU A 194 9.18 -9.22 -1.54
C LEU A 194 8.82 -10.63 -1.05
N ASN A 195 9.72 -11.59 -1.21
CA ASN A 195 9.52 -12.95 -0.71
C ASN A 195 9.31 -12.95 0.80
N LEU A 196 10.17 -12.22 1.55
CA LEU A 196 10.01 -12.07 3.00
C LEU A 196 8.61 -11.54 3.38
N LEU A 197 8.12 -10.49 2.72
CA LEU A 197 6.81 -9.92 3.01
C LEU A 197 5.67 -10.90 2.65
N SER A 198 5.80 -11.64 1.55
CA SER A 198 4.85 -12.67 1.16
C SER A 198 4.81 -13.85 2.14
N ASP A 199 5.98 -14.30 2.62
CA ASP A 199 6.08 -15.39 3.59
C ASP A 199 5.46 -14.96 4.93
N LEU A 200 5.80 -13.76 5.42
CA LEU A 200 5.22 -13.19 6.64
C LEU A 200 3.70 -13.02 6.55
N GLN A 201 3.17 -12.66 5.37
CA GLN A 201 1.73 -12.56 5.15
C GLN A 201 1.04 -13.91 5.36
N LYS A 202 1.59 -14.98 4.79
CA LYS A 202 1.04 -16.34 4.91
C LYS A 202 1.18 -16.92 6.30
N GLU A 203 2.37 -16.76 6.91
CA GLU A 203 2.68 -17.32 8.23
C GLU A 203 1.90 -16.67 9.37
N ARG A 204 1.55 -15.38 9.23
CA ARG A 204 0.93 -14.58 10.31
C ARG A 204 -0.47 -14.08 10.00
N ASP A 205 -1.07 -14.50 8.89
CA ASP A 205 -2.39 -14.01 8.41
C ASP A 205 -2.44 -12.47 8.35
N LEU A 206 -1.31 -11.85 7.90
CA LEU A 206 -1.21 -10.40 7.78
C LEU A 206 -2.03 -9.89 6.59
N THR A 207 -2.58 -8.71 6.75
CA THR A 207 -3.22 -7.97 5.67
C THR A 207 -2.32 -6.82 5.24
N TYR A 208 -2.13 -6.63 3.93
CA TYR A 208 -1.28 -5.56 3.42
C TYR A 208 -2.05 -4.54 2.58
N LEU A 209 -1.72 -3.26 2.77
CA LEU A 209 -1.82 -2.24 1.72
C LEU A 209 -0.42 -2.03 1.16
N PHE A 210 -0.16 -2.56 -0.02
CA PHE A 210 1.13 -2.45 -0.69
C PHE A 210 1.10 -1.30 -1.70
N ILE A 211 1.87 -0.25 -1.43
CA ILE A 211 1.96 0.95 -2.28
C ILE A 211 3.21 0.82 -3.15
N ALA A 212 3.07 1.00 -4.46
CA ALA A 212 4.19 1.10 -5.38
C ALA A 212 3.88 2.04 -6.56
N HIS A 213 4.90 2.46 -7.26
CA HIS A 213 4.76 3.18 -8.53
C HIS A 213 4.88 2.25 -9.74
N ASP A 214 5.36 1.03 -9.54
CA ASP A 214 5.64 0.04 -10.60
C ASP A 214 4.67 -1.14 -10.51
N LEU A 215 3.88 -1.32 -11.56
CA LEU A 215 2.98 -2.46 -11.69
C LEU A 215 3.73 -3.80 -11.79
N SER A 216 4.96 -3.84 -12.34
CA SER A 216 5.69 -5.10 -12.49
C SER A 216 5.85 -5.88 -11.19
N VAL A 217 6.00 -5.17 -10.07
CA VAL A 217 6.12 -5.75 -8.73
C VAL A 217 4.79 -6.26 -8.20
N MET A 218 3.70 -5.56 -8.51
CA MET A 218 2.38 -5.88 -7.97
C MET A 218 1.86 -7.25 -8.40
N ARG A 219 2.20 -7.69 -9.60
CA ARG A 219 1.79 -9.01 -10.11
C ARG A 219 2.27 -10.17 -9.22
N PHE A 220 3.39 -9.99 -8.52
CA PHE A 220 3.98 -11.04 -7.68
C PHE A 220 3.43 -11.08 -6.26
N ILE A 221 2.84 -9.97 -5.76
CA ILE A 221 2.48 -9.88 -4.36
C ILE A 221 1.02 -9.53 -4.11
N ALA A 222 0.35 -8.83 -5.03
CA ALA A 222 -1.00 -8.33 -4.80
C ALA A 222 -2.08 -9.29 -5.30
N ASP A 223 -3.12 -9.48 -4.50
CA ASP A 223 -4.34 -10.22 -4.88
C ASP A 223 -5.25 -9.34 -5.75
N ARG A 224 -5.42 -8.08 -5.36
CA ARG A 224 -6.19 -7.04 -6.06
C ARG A 224 -5.37 -5.76 -6.14
N ILE A 225 -5.61 -5.00 -7.20
CA ILE A 225 -4.89 -3.74 -7.46
C ILE A 225 -5.89 -2.62 -7.72
N ALA A 226 -5.69 -1.50 -7.06
CA ALA A 226 -6.30 -0.22 -7.39
C ALA A 226 -5.27 0.70 -8.05
N VAL A 227 -5.65 1.29 -9.18
CA VAL A 227 -4.83 2.26 -9.92
C VAL A 227 -5.35 3.66 -9.61
N ILE A 228 -4.44 4.53 -9.15
CA ILE A 228 -4.77 5.92 -8.79
C ILE A 228 -4.03 6.89 -9.72
N HIS A 229 -4.75 7.86 -10.25
CA HIS A 229 -4.22 8.96 -11.07
C HIS A 229 -4.67 10.31 -10.51
N LYS A 230 -3.72 11.21 -10.20
CA LYS A 230 -3.99 12.57 -9.70
C LYS A 230 -5.05 12.61 -8.57
N GLY A 231 -4.94 11.71 -7.61
CA GLY A 231 -5.81 11.66 -6.43
C GLY A 231 -7.15 10.96 -6.61
N VAL A 232 -7.42 10.37 -7.77
CA VAL A 232 -8.68 9.66 -8.07
C VAL A 232 -8.38 8.22 -8.46
N LEU A 233 -9.17 7.25 -7.98
CA LEU A 233 -9.08 5.88 -8.46
C LEU A 233 -9.65 5.81 -9.88
N VAL A 234 -8.92 5.17 -10.80
CA VAL A 234 -9.33 5.02 -12.19
C VAL A 234 -9.70 3.58 -12.55
N GLU A 235 -9.09 2.59 -11.89
CA GLU A 235 -9.39 1.18 -12.11
C GLU A 235 -9.10 0.37 -10.84
N LEU A 236 -9.87 -0.69 -10.58
CA LEU A 236 -9.68 -1.63 -9.48
C LEU A 236 -10.15 -3.02 -9.93
N GLY A 237 -9.32 -4.03 -9.73
CA GLY A 237 -9.68 -5.40 -10.06
C GLY A 237 -8.74 -6.43 -9.44
N GLU A 238 -9.08 -7.69 -9.62
CA GLU A 238 -8.16 -8.80 -9.35
C GLU A 238 -6.90 -8.63 -10.22
N THR A 239 -5.75 -8.96 -9.65
CA THR A 239 -4.46 -8.74 -10.30
C THR A 239 -4.42 -9.32 -11.72
N GLU A 240 -4.76 -10.59 -11.91
CA GLU A 240 -4.70 -11.22 -13.23
C GLU A 240 -5.70 -10.61 -14.24
N LYS A 241 -6.89 -10.16 -13.80
CA LYS A 241 -7.85 -9.45 -14.66
C LYS A 241 -7.28 -8.12 -15.13
N LEU A 242 -6.70 -7.34 -14.21
CA LEU A 242 -6.14 -6.04 -14.54
C LEU A 242 -4.95 -6.13 -15.53
N TYR A 243 -4.14 -7.21 -15.44
CA TYR A 243 -3.04 -7.42 -16.39
C TYR A 243 -3.49 -7.97 -17.74
N SER A 244 -4.49 -8.87 -17.76
CA SER A 244 -4.99 -9.45 -19.02
C SER A 244 -5.93 -8.52 -19.76
N HIS A 245 -6.77 -7.78 -19.05
CA HIS A 245 -7.82 -6.92 -19.59
C HIS A 245 -7.84 -5.52 -18.96
N PRO A 246 -6.75 -4.72 -19.05
CA PRO A 246 -6.75 -3.36 -18.54
C PRO A 246 -7.76 -2.51 -19.32
N LEU A 247 -8.69 -1.87 -18.60
CA LEU A 247 -9.78 -1.12 -19.20
C LEU A 247 -9.46 0.36 -19.37
N HIS A 248 -9.01 1.00 -18.27
CA HIS A 248 -8.74 2.43 -18.32
C HIS A 248 -7.47 2.74 -19.13
N PRO A 249 -7.47 3.74 -20.02
CA PRO A 249 -6.30 4.09 -20.84
C PRO A 249 -5.04 4.39 -20.03
N TYR A 250 -5.17 4.96 -18.83
CA TYR A 250 -4.05 5.19 -17.92
C TYR A 250 -3.43 3.88 -17.42
N THR A 251 -4.24 2.89 -17.05
CA THR A 251 -3.75 1.56 -16.66
C THR A 251 -3.01 0.89 -17.84
N GLN A 252 -3.57 1.01 -19.04
CA GLN A 252 -2.92 0.50 -20.24
C GLN A 252 -1.56 1.18 -20.51
N ALA A 253 -1.48 2.49 -20.27
CA ALA A 253 -0.22 3.24 -20.39
C ALA A 253 0.83 2.74 -19.39
N LEU A 254 0.46 2.60 -18.09
CA LEU A 254 1.34 2.06 -17.06
C LEU A 254 1.83 0.64 -17.38
N LEU A 255 0.95 -0.25 -17.82
CA LEU A 255 1.31 -1.62 -18.20
C LEU A 255 2.20 -1.65 -19.44
N SER A 256 1.96 -0.74 -20.39
CA SER A 256 2.82 -0.62 -21.57
C SER A 256 4.24 -0.15 -21.26
N ALA A 257 4.46 0.49 -20.11
CA ALA A 257 5.78 0.94 -19.67
C ALA A 257 6.61 -0.15 -18.99
N ILE A 258 6.02 -1.29 -18.60
CA ILE A 258 6.75 -2.41 -17.97
C ILE A 258 7.74 -2.99 -18.97
N PRO A 259 9.05 -3.05 -18.69
CA PRO A 259 10.04 -3.63 -19.60
C PRO A 259 9.76 -5.10 -19.90
N MET A 260 9.94 -5.50 -21.16
CA MET A 260 9.85 -6.91 -21.55
C MET A 260 11.19 -7.62 -21.34
N PRO A 261 11.19 -8.88 -20.85
CA PRO A 261 12.44 -9.63 -20.67
C PRO A 261 13.19 -9.89 -21.99
N ASP A 262 12.48 -9.96 -23.13
CA ASP A 262 13.08 -10.13 -24.46
C ASP A 262 13.46 -8.76 -25.05
N PRO A 263 14.77 -8.49 -25.28
CA PRO A 263 15.23 -7.22 -25.86
C PRO A 263 14.72 -6.95 -27.28
N ILE A 264 14.39 -8.01 -28.05
CA ILE A 264 13.86 -7.86 -29.42
C ILE A 264 12.39 -7.44 -29.35
N ALA A 265 11.62 -8.04 -28.46
CA ALA A 265 10.23 -7.66 -28.20
C ALA A 265 10.15 -6.24 -27.62
N GLU A 266 11.05 -5.88 -26.70
CA GLU A 266 11.10 -4.55 -26.10
C GLU A 266 11.35 -3.45 -27.15
N LYS A 267 12.23 -3.68 -28.12
CA LYS A 267 12.48 -2.72 -29.22
C LYS A 267 11.28 -2.49 -30.13
N LYS A 268 10.38 -3.47 -30.24
CA LYS A 268 9.16 -3.40 -31.08
C LYS A 268 7.95 -2.90 -30.29
N LYS A 269 8.07 -2.73 -29.00
CA LYS A 269 6.99 -2.35 -28.10
C LYS A 269 6.56 -0.90 -28.36
N VAL A 270 5.27 -0.71 -28.52
CA VAL A 270 4.67 0.63 -28.65
C VAL A 270 4.22 1.09 -27.27
N LEU A 271 4.84 2.14 -26.75
CA LEU A 271 4.43 2.76 -25.51
C LEU A 271 3.10 3.50 -25.71
N LYS A 272 2.14 3.20 -24.85
CA LYS A 272 0.89 3.95 -24.80
C LYS A 272 1.08 5.18 -23.91
N VAL A 273 0.64 6.33 -24.38
CA VAL A 273 0.64 7.57 -23.61
C VAL A 273 -0.80 7.88 -23.23
N TYR A 274 -1.03 8.15 -21.96
CA TYR A 274 -2.33 8.59 -21.49
C TYR A 274 -2.44 10.11 -21.57
N ASP A 275 -3.53 10.59 -22.18
CA ASP A 275 -3.93 11.98 -22.17
C ASP A 275 -5.39 12.09 -21.69
N PRO A 276 -5.71 12.92 -20.69
CA PRO A 276 -7.09 13.13 -20.24
C PRO A 276 -8.08 13.52 -21.35
N SER A 277 -7.63 14.10 -22.45
CA SER A 277 -8.46 14.42 -23.62
C SER A 277 -9.01 13.20 -24.35
N MET A 278 -8.51 11.98 -24.04
CA MET A 278 -9.07 10.72 -24.53
C MET A 278 -10.50 10.46 -24.03
N HIS A 279 -10.90 11.16 -22.95
CA HIS A 279 -12.22 11.08 -22.36
C HIS A 279 -13.05 12.30 -22.69
N ASP A 280 -14.27 12.11 -23.14
CA ASP A 280 -15.26 13.20 -23.22
C ASP A 280 -16.21 13.15 -22.03
N TYR A 281 -15.89 13.93 -21.02
CA TYR A 281 -16.69 14.07 -19.81
C TYR A 281 -17.49 15.37 -19.79
N SER A 282 -17.58 16.07 -20.91
CA SER A 282 -18.34 17.33 -21.03
C SER A 282 -19.85 17.10 -20.92
N VAL A 283 -20.36 16.04 -21.56
CA VAL A 283 -21.79 15.68 -21.57
C VAL A 283 -22.08 14.58 -20.53
N HIS A 284 -21.27 13.53 -20.49
CA HIS A 284 -21.44 12.39 -19.61
C HIS A 284 -20.32 12.34 -18.57
N LYS A 285 -20.64 12.75 -17.33
CA LYS A 285 -19.65 12.69 -16.23
C LYS A 285 -19.23 11.25 -15.94
N PRO A 286 -17.97 11.01 -15.59
CA PRO A 286 -17.51 9.68 -15.22
C PRO A 286 -18.13 9.27 -13.89
N SER A 287 -18.38 7.98 -13.76
CA SER A 287 -18.79 7.32 -12.52
C SER A 287 -18.02 6.03 -12.34
N TRP A 288 -17.94 5.56 -11.11
CA TRP A 288 -17.36 4.29 -10.79
C TRP A 288 -18.32 3.17 -11.21
N ALA A 289 -17.90 2.32 -12.13
CA ALA A 289 -18.74 1.30 -12.72
C ALA A 289 -18.07 -0.07 -12.71
N GLU A 290 -18.84 -1.12 -12.47
CA GLU A 290 -18.40 -2.51 -12.62
C GLU A 290 -18.55 -2.94 -14.08
N ALA A 291 -17.41 -3.24 -14.72
CA ALA A 291 -17.38 -3.66 -16.11
C ALA A 291 -17.57 -5.19 -16.25
N GLU A 292 -16.96 -5.95 -15.35
CA GLU A 292 -17.18 -7.39 -15.11
C GLU A 292 -17.07 -7.68 -13.61
N GLU A 293 -17.37 -8.90 -13.19
CA GLU A 293 -17.35 -9.30 -11.78
C GLU A 293 -16.02 -8.90 -11.09
N ASN A 294 -16.11 -8.06 -10.05
CA ASN A 294 -14.99 -7.55 -9.27
C ASN A 294 -13.93 -6.74 -10.07
N HIS A 295 -14.31 -6.21 -11.23
CA HIS A 295 -13.47 -5.34 -12.02
C HIS A 295 -14.17 -3.99 -12.28
N PHE A 296 -13.69 -2.97 -11.62
CA PHE A 296 -14.28 -1.64 -11.58
C PHE A 296 -13.42 -0.63 -12.33
N VAL A 297 -14.05 0.30 -13.01
CA VAL A 297 -13.37 1.35 -13.79
C VAL A 297 -14.13 2.68 -13.68
N LEU A 298 -13.38 3.77 -13.61
CA LEU A 298 -13.92 5.12 -13.71
C LEU A 298 -14.16 5.44 -15.18
N CYS A 299 -15.44 5.54 -15.58
CA CYS A 299 -15.81 5.77 -16.98
C CYS A 299 -17.21 6.41 -17.09
N ASN A 300 -17.52 6.94 -18.26
CA ASN A 300 -18.90 7.32 -18.60
C ASN A 300 -19.67 6.15 -19.23
N GLY A 301 -20.98 6.32 -19.47
CA GLY A 301 -21.83 5.28 -20.04
C GLY A 301 -21.35 4.72 -21.39
N PRO A 302 -21.03 5.57 -22.38
CA PRO A 302 -20.48 5.12 -23.67
C PRO A 302 -19.17 4.34 -23.56
N GLU A 303 -18.27 4.74 -22.65
CA GLU A 303 -17.02 4.03 -22.39
C GLU A 303 -17.26 2.66 -21.76
N LEU A 304 -18.19 2.56 -20.81
CA LEU A 304 -18.56 1.30 -20.17
C LEU A 304 -19.04 0.27 -21.19
N GLU A 305 -19.88 0.69 -22.13
CA GLU A 305 -20.35 -0.20 -23.20
C GLU A 305 -19.21 -0.66 -24.10
N LYS A 306 -18.23 0.21 -24.38
CA LYS A 306 -17.02 -0.15 -25.12
C LYS A 306 -16.19 -1.18 -24.35
N TYR A 307 -15.98 -0.98 -23.04
CA TYR A 307 -15.21 -1.89 -22.19
C TYR A 307 -15.89 -3.27 -22.09
N LYS A 308 -17.20 -3.31 -21.87
CA LYS A 308 -17.95 -4.58 -21.86
C LYS A 308 -17.89 -5.35 -23.18
N LYS A 309 -17.81 -4.66 -24.31
CA LYS A 309 -17.60 -5.31 -25.63
C LYS A 309 -16.19 -5.87 -25.79
N LEU A 310 -15.17 -5.22 -25.21
CA LEU A 310 -13.79 -5.73 -25.23
C LEU A 310 -13.63 -6.99 -24.39
N LEU A 311 -14.31 -7.08 -23.25
CA LEU A 311 -14.29 -8.26 -22.35
C LEU A 311 -15.02 -9.50 -22.90
N LYS A 312 -15.87 -9.33 -23.94
CA LYS A 312 -16.60 -10.44 -24.58
C LYS A 312 -15.83 -11.07 -25.76
N LYS A 313 -14.68 -10.52 -26.12
CA LYS A 313 -13.80 -11.03 -27.19
C LYS A 313 -12.70 -11.91 -26.64
#